data_70585d81a93fc79537f14b7088b21e92
#
_entry.id   70585d81a93fc79537f14b7088b21e92
#
_cell.length_a   1.000
_cell.length_b   1.000
_cell.length_c   1.000
_cell.angle_alpha   90.00
_cell.angle_beta   90.00
_cell.angle_gamma   90.00
#
_symmetry.space_group_name_H-M   'P 1'
#
loop_
_entity.id
_entity.type
_entity.pdbx_description
1 polymer ?
#
loop_
_entity_poly.entity_id
_entity_poly.type
_entity_poly.pdbx_seq_one_letter_code
_entity_poly.pdbx_strand_id
1 'polypeptide(L)'
;MVWIQWNHILPRITLFSVVVLVVEFGVGPGIHWAIVSHGEKVVGAKVDVTSATASVVGAYVSLQGIQITDTDAPQKKLVEADQLDLKFEAKALLQKKAIVSHGKLRGLRFGALREKHGDLSINRMTGRPSAESIHNRTCDVAANWFSTLDKKFSEDLTTQFQSVRVADRLVARWPEQYNQVESRAKGLQLQVDRLQADVERAQANPLRHVTFLHKLPTELQAVDRSFVDLRAEVEHITEQLEKDRRVILAACKRDETLLCDKLDIETIDPAVLTSYFLRQPMSGPVTNVLAWMDWVHHLPYPTARGGAGPKPAGQQGQEVFFAGCQKVPDLLIRSLEVDGTLQIDRQPIKFVGEIHNVTSEPAVHGQPVRVEIVANGDLKIRLEATLDRTEKLARDEIEVSCCGLQCPGVRLGRADSLQMDFAPSSADVNLHLKVVGNELSGNIFLEQPVVETAAHFGDSLVSSELEMAVANSLHGPDPLATRVTFSGTLDKPAWEVSSNLGPAVYRAVQLALDHAVRAKVEKLASQSAQDIDERLGDLNALATGQMTELLSQIEAPQNKLKRLAASFLGGRDGSVEQLGHQRPGKSVLR
;
A
#
# COMPACT_ATOMS: atom_id res chain seq x y z
N MET A 1 62.98 -74.20 15.72
CA MET A 1 62.73 -73.14 16.72
C MET A 1 63.49 -71.90 16.29
N VAL A 2 62.83 -70.90 15.74
CA VAL A 2 63.50 -69.64 15.36
C VAL A 2 63.73 -68.84 16.64
N TRP A 3 65.02 -68.66 17.04
CA TRP A 3 65.38 -67.81 18.18
C TRP A 3 65.13 -66.36 17.82
N ILE A 4 64.11 -65.80 18.44
CA ILE A 4 63.79 -64.37 18.30
C ILE A 4 64.93 -63.62 19.04
N GLN A 5 65.72 -62.83 18.28
CA GLN A 5 66.81 -62.00 18.82
C GLN A 5 66.25 -60.77 19.52
N TRP A 6 65.83 -60.92 20.74
CA TRP A 6 65.18 -59.83 21.54
C TRP A 6 66.10 -58.60 21.68
N ASN A 7 67.41 -58.73 21.66
CA ASN A 7 68.35 -57.62 21.76
C ASN A 7 68.27 -56.61 20.57
N HIS A 8 67.79 -57.03 19.43
CA HIS A 8 67.62 -56.15 18.24
C HIS A 8 66.18 -55.71 18.00
N ILE A 9 65.22 -56.43 18.55
CA ILE A 9 63.80 -56.13 18.39
C ILE A 9 63.32 -55.12 19.42
N LEU A 10 63.74 -55.27 20.69
CA LEU A 10 63.34 -54.43 21.79
C LEU A 10 63.69 -52.94 21.59
N PRO A 11 64.95 -52.54 21.17
CA PRO A 11 65.26 -51.14 20.95
C PRO A 11 64.47 -50.53 19.72
N ARG A 12 64.12 -51.36 18.72
CA ARG A 12 63.33 -50.91 17.59
C ARG A 12 61.87 -50.67 17.98
N ILE A 13 61.30 -51.55 18.82
CA ILE A 13 59.96 -51.40 19.35
C ILE A 13 59.89 -50.16 20.27
N THR A 14 60.88 -49.97 21.16
CA THR A 14 60.91 -48.77 22.01
C THR A 14 61.11 -47.51 21.23
N LEU A 15 61.95 -47.45 20.20
CA LEU A 15 62.11 -46.31 19.34
C LEU A 15 60.82 -46.01 18.57
N PHE A 16 60.19 -47.06 18.02
CA PHE A 16 58.90 -46.91 17.33
C PHE A 16 57.81 -46.41 18.30
N SER A 17 57.72 -46.95 19.50
CA SER A 17 56.76 -46.48 20.51
C SER A 17 56.99 -45.02 20.92
N VAL A 18 58.25 -44.59 21.08
CA VAL A 18 58.64 -43.23 21.41
C VAL A 18 58.24 -42.28 20.21
N VAL A 19 58.53 -42.69 18.98
CA VAL A 19 58.16 -41.93 17.80
C VAL A 19 56.61 -41.78 17.68
N VAL A 20 55.85 -42.86 17.88
CA VAL A 20 54.38 -42.83 17.90
C VAL A 20 53.87 -41.91 19.02
N LEU A 21 54.49 -41.97 20.21
CA LEU A 21 54.14 -41.14 21.36
C LEU A 21 54.40 -39.63 21.07
N VAL A 22 55.58 -39.32 20.51
CA VAL A 22 55.91 -37.91 20.12
C VAL A 22 54.99 -37.38 19.01
N VAL A 23 54.68 -38.24 18.06
CA VAL A 23 53.72 -37.84 16.99
C VAL A 23 52.29 -37.66 17.54
N GLU A 24 51.80 -38.55 18.38
CA GLU A 24 50.46 -38.49 18.97
C GLU A 24 50.31 -37.25 19.86
N PHE A 25 51.29 -36.90 20.69
CA PHE A 25 51.22 -35.69 21.54
C PHE A 25 51.59 -34.39 20.82
N GLY A 26 52.39 -34.43 19.76
CA GLY A 26 52.85 -33.24 19.02
C GLY A 26 51.91 -32.75 17.92
N VAL A 27 51.07 -33.62 17.37
CA VAL A 27 50.19 -33.28 16.25
C VAL A 27 49.08 -32.33 16.66
N GLY A 28 48.52 -32.43 17.87
CA GLY A 28 47.43 -31.56 18.37
C GLY A 28 47.79 -30.07 18.33
N PRO A 29 48.89 -29.63 18.99
CA PRO A 29 49.32 -28.22 18.92
C PRO A 29 49.65 -27.72 17.51
N GLY A 30 50.21 -28.60 16.67
CA GLY A 30 50.50 -28.26 15.26
C GLY A 30 49.23 -28.01 14.45
N ILE A 31 48.21 -28.82 14.64
CA ILE A 31 46.89 -28.60 14.00
C ILE A 31 46.22 -27.33 14.52
N HIS A 32 46.26 -27.07 15.82
CA HIS A 32 45.74 -25.83 16.40
C HIS A 32 46.35 -24.58 15.73
N TRP A 33 47.69 -24.53 15.67
CA TRP A 33 48.40 -23.42 15.00
C TRP A 33 48.07 -23.33 13.52
N ALA A 34 47.98 -24.44 12.81
CA ALA A 34 47.65 -24.48 11.39
C ALA A 34 46.20 -23.97 11.12
N ILE A 35 45.23 -24.38 11.93
CA ILE A 35 43.84 -23.97 11.78
C ILE A 35 43.66 -22.47 12.06
N VAL A 36 44.27 -21.94 13.12
CA VAL A 36 44.19 -20.51 13.43
C VAL A 36 44.86 -19.70 12.33
N SER A 37 46.09 -20.03 11.91
CA SER A 37 46.85 -19.23 10.95
C SER A 37 46.34 -19.30 9.50
N HIS A 38 45.78 -20.44 9.08
CA HIS A 38 45.25 -20.63 7.72
C HIS A 38 43.74 -20.38 7.67
N GLY A 39 43.01 -20.69 8.76
CA GLY A 39 41.58 -20.42 8.87
C GLY A 39 41.23 -18.94 8.70
N GLU A 40 42.01 -18.05 9.34
CA GLU A 40 41.88 -16.61 9.20
C GLU A 40 42.08 -16.13 7.76
N LYS A 41 42.96 -16.74 6.98
CA LYS A 41 43.21 -16.42 5.57
C LYS A 41 42.10 -16.91 4.66
N VAL A 42 41.48 -18.05 4.98
CA VAL A 42 40.41 -18.65 4.16
C VAL A 42 39.07 -18.00 4.44
N VAL A 43 38.75 -17.74 5.71
CA VAL A 43 37.46 -17.15 6.13
C VAL A 43 37.47 -15.62 5.97
N GLY A 44 38.66 -14.99 5.93
CA GLY A 44 38.79 -13.53 5.92
C GLY A 44 38.40 -12.87 7.24
N ALA A 45 38.20 -13.67 8.29
CA ALA A 45 37.78 -13.25 9.62
C ALA A 45 38.65 -13.94 10.69
N LYS A 46 38.71 -13.36 11.88
CA LYS A 46 39.48 -13.97 12.99
C LYS A 46 38.81 -15.27 13.42
N VAL A 47 39.66 -16.34 13.50
CA VAL A 47 39.26 -17.68 13.94
C VAL A 47 39.97 -18.00 15.23
N ASP A 48 39.23 -18.23 16.30
CA ASP A 48 39.74 -18.68 17.61
C ASP A 48 39.29 -20.13 17.86
N VAL A 49 40.19 -20.94 18.37
CA VAL A 49 39.94 -22.35 18.77
C VAL A 49 40.50 -22.54 20.18
N THR A 50 39.69 -23.05 21.09
CA THR A 50 40.10 -23.21 22.49
C THR A 50 41.09 -24.38 22.65
N SER A 51 40.82 -25.52 22.05
CA SER A 51 41.71 -26.69 22.08
C SER A 51 41.56 -27.53 20.82
N ALA A 52 42.63 -28.20 20.45
CA ALA A 52 42.67 -29.16 19.37
C ALA A 52 43.32 -30.45 19.84
N THR A 53 42.68 -31.58 19.66
CA THR A 53 43.18 -32.91 19.91
C THR A 53 43.20 -33.72 18.62
N ALA A 54 44.25 -34.48 18.39
CA ALA A 54 44.33 -35.30 17.19
C ALA A 54 44.98 -36.63 17.54
N SER A 55 44.54 -37.70 16.89
CA SER A 55 45.13 -39.01 16.96
C SER A 55 45.47 -39.48 15.55
N VAL A 56 46.74 -39.72 15.31
CA VAL A 56 47.20 -40.22 14.01
C VAL A 56 46.82 -41.69 13.85
N VAL A 57 46.91 -42.48 14.94
CA VAL A 57 46.54 -43.90 14.95
C VAL A 57 45.03 -44.07 14.78
N GLY A 58 44.25 -43.24 15.45
CA GLY A 58 42.78 -43.21 15.34
C GLY A 58 42.27 -42.52 14.09
N ALA A 59 43.15 -41.84 13.36
CA ALA A 59 42.79 -41.01 12.18
C ALA A 59 41.63 -40.06 12.47
N TYR A 60 41.67 -39.37 13.61
CA TYR A 60 40.63 -38.36 13.96
C TYR A 60 41.25 -37.06 14.48
N VAL A 61 40.46 -35.98 14.30
CA VAL A 61 40.75 -34.66 14.86
C VAL A 61 39.49 -34.15 15.56
N SER A 62 39.66 -33.63 16.78
CA SER A 62 38.59 -32.98 17.54
C SER A 62 39.04 -31.59 17.93
N LEU A 63 38.21 -30.60 17.58
CA LEU A 63 38.41 -29.19 17.91
C LEU A 63 37.28 -28.75 18.85
N GLN A 64 37.65 -27.95 19.88
CA GLN A 64 36.69 -27.45 20.86
C GLN A 64 36.71 -25.92 20.90
N GLY A 65 35.53 -25.32 21.08
CA GLY A 65 35.36 -23.89 21.25
C GLY A 65 35.77 -23.07 20.02
N ILE A 66 35.24 -23.44 18.87
CA ILE A 66 35.50 -22.74 17.60
C ILE A 66 34.66 -21.46 17.55
N GLN A 67 35.30 -20.32 17.27
CA GLN A 67 34.64 -19.02 17.16
C GLN A 67 35.16 -18.29 15.93
N ILE A 68 34.23 -17.84 15.09
CA ILE A 68 34.48 -17.03 13.87
C ILE A 68 33.86 -15.66 14.07
N THR A 69 34.67 -14.61 13.90
CA THR A 69 34.22 -13.22 14.05
C THR A 69 33.39 -12.75 12.85
N ASP A 70 32.39 -11.92 13.09
CA ASP A 70 31.71 -11.21 12.03
C ASP A 70 32.59 -10.07 11.49
N THR A 71 32.81 -10.03 10.18
CA THR A 71 33.62 -9.00 9.53
C THR A 71 32.95 -7.63 9.54
N ASP A 72 31.62 -7.59 9.55
CA ASP A 72 30.82 -6.35 9.53
C ASP A 72 30.54 -5.82 10.94
N ALA A 73 30.53 -6.70 11.93
CA ALA A 73 30.31 -6.37 13.34
C ALA A 73 31.34 -7.05 14.23
N PRO A 74 32.56 -6.49 14.40
CA PRO A 74 33.67 -7.13 15.13
C PRO A 74 33.36 -7.52 16.59
N GLN A 75 32.28 -6.98 17.15
CA GLN A 75 31.79 -7.29 18.50
C GLN A 75 30.83 -8.50 18.53
N LYS A 76 30.45 -9.04 17.36
CA LYS A 76 29.60 -10.21 17.25
C LYS A 76 30.38 -11.39 16.69
N LYS A 77 30.03 -12.58 17.13
CA LYS A 77 30.50 -13.84 16.53
C LYS A 77 29.58 -14.14 15.34
N LEU A 78 30.16 -14.33 14.17
CA LEU A 78 29.39 -14.81 13.00
C LEU A 78 28.88 -16.23 13.30
N VAL A 79 29.82 -17.09 13.77
CA VAL A 79 29.54 -18.49 14.08
C VAL A 79 30.34 -18.89 15.33
N GLU A 80 29.71 -19.64 16.22
CA GLU A 80 30.33 -20.33 17.36
C GLU A 80 29.91 -21.79 17.32
N ALA A 81 30.87 -22.70 17.57
CA ALA A 81 30.59 -24.12 17.69
C ALA A 81 31.33 -24.70 18.92
N ASP A 82 30.63 -25.55 19.65
CA ASP A 82 31.18 -26.15 20.86
C ASP A 82 32.24 -27.22 20.52
N GLN A 83 31.99 -28.05 19.49
CA GLN A 83 32.87 -29.15 19.13
C GLN A 83 32.74 -29.50 17.64
N LEU A 84 33.89 -29.78 17.00
CA LEU A 84 33.98 -30.34 15.65
C LEU A 84 34.84 -31.60 15.69
N ASP A 85 34.25 -32.74 15.41
CA ASP A 85 34.91 -34.03 15.32
C ASP A 85 35.00 -34.46 13.85
N LEU A 86 36.21 -34.80 13.40
CA LEU A 86 36.47 -35.24 12.02
C LEU A 86 37.15 -36.59 12.02
N LYS A 87 36.55 -37.58 11.37
CA LYS A 87 37.13 -38.92 11.19
C LYS A 87 37.68 -39.06 9.78
N PHE A 88 38.98 -39.22 9.66
CA PHE A 88 39.69 -39.32 8.39
C PHE A 88 39.82 -40.76 7.90
N GLU A 89 39.95 -40.92 6.58
CA GLU A 89 40.34 -42.18 5.96
C GLU A 89 41.86 -42.37 6.07
N ALA A 90 42.31 -43.32 6.88
CA ALA A 90 43.76 -43.57 7.12
C ALA A 90 44.56 -43.82 5.81
N LYS A 91 43.97 -44.53 4.84
CA LYS A 91 44.58 -44.74 3.52
C LYS A 91 44.80 -43.44 2.74
N ALA A 92 43.89 -42.51 2.82
CA ALA A 92 44.00 -41.20 2.16
C ALA A 92 45.07 -40.33 2.84
N LEU A 93 45.15 -40.34 4.18
CA LEU A 93 46.21 -39.64 4.94
C LEU A 93 47.60 -40.08 4.54
N LEU A 94 47.80 -41.39 4.32
CA LEU A 94 49.09 -41.93 3.82
C LEU A 94 49.44 -41.41 2.41
N GLN A 95 48.46 -41.03 1.65
CA GLN A 95 48.61 -40.38 0.32
C GLN A 95 48.67 -38.85 0.38
N LYS A 96 48.82 -38.30 1.60
CA LYS A 96 48.78 -36.84 1.88
C LYS A 96 47.49 -36.18 1.46
N LYS A 97 46.36 -36.89 1.52
CA LYS A 97 45.01 -36.39 1.21
C LYS A 97 44.14 -36.41 2.46
N ALA A 98 43.44 -35.33 2.72
CA ALA A 98 42.57 -35.19 3.88
C ALA A 98 41.12 -35.55 3.48
N ILE A 99 40.81 -36.86 3.52
CA ILE A 99 39.45 -37.33 3.26
C ILE A 99 38.79 -37.66 4.59
N VAL A 100 37.77 -36.87 4.94
CA VAL A 100 36.90 -37.08 6.09
C VAL A 100 35.73 -37.96 5.64
N SER A 101 35.63 -39.16 6.21
CA SER A 101 34.53 -40.07 5.96
C SER A 101 33.25 -39.59 6.66
N HIS A 102 33.39 -39.09 7.89
CA HIS A 102 32.27 -38.62 8.71
C HIS A 102 32.78 -37.56 9.68
N GLY A 103 32.06 -36.44 9.75
CA GLY A 103 32.30 -35.35 10.67
C GLY A 103 31.04 -35.05 11.52
N LYS A 104 31.24 -34.46 12.69
CA LYS A 104 30.18 -33.99 13.58
C LYS A 104 30.51 -32.61 14.09
N LEU A 105 29.65 -31.62 13.79
CA LEU A 105 29.76 -30.26 14.28
C LEU A 105 28.61 -29.99 15.27
N ARG A 106 28.97 -29.81 16.54
CA ARG A 106 28.00 -29.69 17.64
C ARG A 106 27.94 -28.30 18.23
N GLY A 107 26.73 -27.93 18.65
CA GLY A 107 26.51 -26.69 19.39
C GLY A 107 26.69 -25.45 18.54
N LEU A 108 26.35 -25.50 17.27
CA LEU A 108 26.45 -24.38 16.35
C LEU A 108 25.48 -23.24 16.76
N ARG A 109 26.00 -22.02 16.90
CA ARG A 109 25.26 -20.80 17.26
C ARG A 109 25.66 -19.66 16.35
N PHE A 110 24.69 -18.84 15.98
CA PHE A 110 24.87 -17.67 15.09
C PHE A 110 24.63 -16.38 15.86
N GLY A 111 25.42 -15.34 15.57
CA GLY A 111 25.17 -13.98 16.06
C GLY A 111 25.41 -13.72 17.55
N ALA A 112 26.10 -14.58 18.28
CA ALA A 112 26.41 -14.40 19.70
C ALA A 112 27.35 -13.18 19.92
N LEU A 113 27.18 -12.47 21.06
CA LEU A 113 28.10 -11.39 21.45
C LEU A 113 29.48 -11.92 21.81
N ARG A 114 30.53 -11.20 21.40
CA ARG A 114 31.92 -11.57 21.67
C ARG A 114 32.50 -10.79 22.86
N GLU A 115 33.31 -11.47 23.69
CA GLU A 115 33.99 -10.86 24.83
C GLU A 115 35.24 -10.02 24.43
N LYS A 116 35.83 -10.26 23.24
CA LYS A 116 37.07 -9.58 22.78
C LYS A 116 36.91 -9.03 21.38
N HIS A 117 37.47 -7.85 21.10
CA HIS A 117 37.50 -7.22 19.76
C HIS A 117 38.26 -8.08 18.75
N GLY A 118 37.65 -8.29 17.58
CA GLY A 118 38.15 -9.14 16.50
C GLY A 118 38.52 -8.43 15.21
N ASP A 119 39.05 -7.20 15.28
CA ASP A 119 39.40 -6.41 14.09
C ASP A 119 40.63 -7.00 13.37
N LEU A 120 40.41 -7.39 12.11
CA LEU A 120 41.51 -7.55 11.14
C LEU A 120 41.49 -6.29 10.26
N SER A 121 42.64 -5.59 10.17
CA SER A 121 42.82 -4.41 9.33
C SER A 121 42.81 -4.79 7.83
N ILE A 122 41.66 -5.13 7.29
CA ILE A 122 41.45 -5.37 5.85
C ILE A 122 40.59 -4.25 5.30
N ASN A 123 41.13 -3.54 4.29
CA ASN A 123 40.45 -2.46 3.58
C ASN A 123 39.10 -2.93 3.02
N ARG A 124 38.00 -2.33 3.51
CA ARG A 124 36.64 -2.55 3.02
C ARG A 124 36.44 -1.80 1.72
N MET A 125 36.09 -2.50 0.68
CA MET A 125 35.42 -1.88 -0.48
C MET A 125 33.96 -1.57 -0.13
N THR A 126 33.71 -0.35 0.32
CA THR A 126 32.35 0.16 0.51
C THR A 126 31.83 0.70 -0.82
N GLY A 127 31.11 -0.10 -1.55
CA GLY A 127 30.35 0.31 -2.71
C GLY A 127 28.97 -0.32 -2.69
N ARG A 128 28.06 0.16 -1.85
CA ARG A 128 26.64 -0.21 -1.96
C ARG A 128 25.98 0.71 -2.98
N PRO A 129 25.36 0.20 -4.04
CA PRO A 129 24.49 1.02 -4.89
C PRO A 129 23.21 1.36 -4.13
N SER A 130 22.96 2.66 -4.01
CA SER A 130 21.72 3.19 -3.41
C SER A 130 20.52 2.88 -4.30
N ALA A 131 19.67 1.98 -3.85
CA ALA A 131 18.35 1.69 -4.46
C ALA A 131 17.29 2.77 -4.16
N GLU A 132 17.69 3.92 -3.59
CA GLU A 132 16.79 4.94 -3.05
C GLU A 132 16.05 5.78 -4.09
N SER A 133 16.55 5.90 -5.32
CA SER A 133 15.99 6.91 -6.25
C SER A 133 14.65 6.53 -6.90
N ILE A 134 14.31 5.24 -6.98
CA ILE A 134 13.02 4.78 -7.56
C ILE A 134 11.95 4.68 -6.45
N HIS A 135 12.39 4.49 -5.22
CA HIS A 135 11.54 4.31 -4.04
C HIS A 135 10.65 5.53 -3.74
N ASN A 136 11.20 6.73 -3.82
CA ASN A 136 10.49 7.95 -3.44
C ASN A 136 9.31 8.27 -4.37
N ARG A 137 9.41 7.95 -5.67
CA ARG A 137 8.37 8.32 -6.65
C ARG A 137 7.05 7.55 -6.48
N THR A 138 7.08 6.26 -6.20
CA THR A 138 5.86 5.44 -6.03
C THR A 138 5.14 5.73 -4.72
N CYS A 139 5.89 5.95 -3.64
CA CYS A 139 5.33 6.36 -2.35
C CYS A 139 4.67 7.74 -2.44
N ASP A 140 5.28 8.68 -3.17
CA ASP A 140 4.74 10.02 -3.35
C ASP A 140 3.44 10.02 -4.19
N VAL A 141 3.33 9.14 -5.19
CA VAL A 141 2.09 8.99 -6.00
C VAL A 141 0.93 8.53 -5.13
N ALA A 142 1.11 7.51 -4.30
CA ALA A 142 0.06 7.02 -3.40
C ALA A 142 -0.30 8.06 -2.32
N ALA A 143 0.69 8.69 -1.70
CA ALA A 143 0.47 9.73 -0.70
C ALA A 143 -0.27 10.94 -1.29
N ASN A 144 0.10 11.38 -2.50
CA ASN A 144 -0.60 12.45 -3.21
C ASN A 144 -2.04 12.07 -3.56
N TRP A 145 -2.28 10.83 -3.94
CA TRP A 145 -3.62 10.34 -4.20
C TRP A 145 -4.50 10.41 -2.94
N PHE A 146 -4.03 9.92 -1.80
CA PHE A 146 -4.75 10.03 -0.52
C PHE A 146 -4.98 11.49 -0.09
N SER A 147 -3.99 12.36 -0.27
CA SER A 147 -4.15 13.79 0.04
C SER A 147 -5.16 14.49 -0.88
N THR A 148 -5.28 14.05 -2.13
CA THR A 148 -6.27 14.55 -3.08
C THR A 148 -7.69 14.12 -2.68
N LEU A 149 -7.83 12.87 -2.19
CA LEU A 149 -9.08 12.39 -1.61
C LEU A 149 -9.53 13.30 -0.46
N ASP A 150 -8.66 13.52 0.51
CA ASP A 150 -8.96 14.34 1.68
C ASP A 150 -9.40 15.76 1.29
N LYS A 151 -8.69 16.41 0.37
CA LYS A 151 -9.05 17.75 -0.13
C LYS A 151 -10.43 17.77 -0.81
N LYS A 152 -10.74 16.80 -1.67
CA LYS A 152 -12.04 16.73 -2.36
C LYS A 152 -13.20 16.52 -1.38
N PHE A 153 -12.99 15.76 -0.30
CA PHE A 153 -14.02 15.52 0.70
C PHE A 153 -14.13 16.62 1.77
N SER A 154 -13.06 17.34 2.07
CA SER A 154 -13.08 18.47 3.01
C SER A 154 -13.61 19.77 2.40
N GLU A 155 -13.60 19.92 1.06
CA GLU A 155 -14.06 21.14 0.38
C GLU A 155 -15.57 21.37 0.58
N ASP A 156 -15.91 22.59 1.03
CA ASP A 156 -17.32 23.03 1.11
C ASP A 156 -17.82 23.41 -0.27
N LEU A 157 -18.60 22.52 -0.89
CA LEU A 157 -19.16 22.69 -2.23
C LEU A 157 -20.49 23.49 -2.23
N THR A 158 -21.06 23.76 -1.05
CA THR A 158 -22.36 24.47 -0.94
C THR A 158 -22.30 25.88 -1.52
N THR A 159 -21.17 26.56 -1.37
CA THR A 159 -20.94 27.92 -1.90
C THR A 159 -20.91 27.98 -3.44
N GLN A 160 -20.74 26.85 -4.10
CA GLN A 160 -20.63 26.74 -5.56
C GLN A 160 -21.97 26.44 -6.23
N PHE A 161 -23.03 26.12 -5.48
CA PHE A 161 -24.33 25.78 -6.03
C PHE A 161 -24.96 26.94 -6.77
N GLN A 162 -25.36 26.66 -8.02
CA GLN A 162 -26.07 27.64 -8.87
C GLN A 162 -27.53 27.78 -8.44
N SER A 163 -28.14 26.69 -7.97
CA SER A 163 -29.54 26.68 -7.54
C SER A 163 -29.81 27.69 -6.43
N VAL A 164 -28.98 27.73 -5.41
CA VAL A 164 -29.09 28.69 -4.29
C VAL A 164 -28.96 30.13 -4.79
N ARG A 165 -27.94 30.41 -5.62
CA ARG A 165 -27.72 31.76 -6.19
C ARG A 165 -28.84 32.22 -7.11
N VAL A 166 -29.45 31.29 -7.84
CA VAL A 166 -30.61 31.58 -8.71
C VAL A 166 -31.85 31.85 -7.86
N ALA A 167 -32.12 31.01 -6.87
CA ALA A 167 -33.22 31.18 -5.93
C ALA A 167 -33.15 32.54 -5.22
N ASP A 168 -31.98 32.90 -4.66
CA ASP A 168 -31.78 34.19 -3.98
C ASP A 168 -32.11 35.38 -4.89
N ARG A 169 -31.64 35.37 -6.12
CA ARG A 169 -31.89 36.44 -7.07
C ARG A 169 -33.36 36.55 -7.45
N LEU A 170 -34.03 35.42 -7.58
CA LEU A 170 -35.44 35.39 -7.96
C LEU A 170 -36.32 35.82 -6.77
N VAL A 171 -36.09 35.29 -5.58
CA VAL A 171 -36.82 35.67 -4.37
C VAL A 171 -36.67 37.16 -4.07
N ALA A 172 -35.47 37.73 -4.21
CA ALA A 172 -35.24 39.16 -3.96
C ALA A 172 -35.99 40.10 -4.94
N ARG A 173 -36.29 39.67 -6.17
CA ARG A 173 -36.97 40.47 -7.21
C ARG A 173 -38.48 40.56 -6.97
N TRP A 174 -39.10 39.52 -6.43
CA TRP A 174 -40.55 39.40 -6.35
C TRP A 174 -41.26 40.43 -5.44
N PRO A 175 -40.73 40.78 -4.24
CA PRO A 175 -41.34 41.82 -3.39
C PRO A 175 -41.47 43.18 -4.07
N GLU A 176 -40.48 43.55 -4.89
CA GLU A 176 -40.55 44.83 -5.64
C GLU A 176 -41.64 44.83 -6.69
N GLN A 177 -41.77 43.74 -7.44
CA GLN A 177 -42.82 43.60 -8.46
C GLN A 177 -44.20 43.55 -7.82
N TYR A 178 -44.37 42.83 -6.72
CA TYR A 178 -45.60 42.80 -5.96
C TYR A 178 -46.02 44.21 -5.47
N ASN A 179 -45.10 44.91 -4.83
CA ASN A 179 -45.33 46.26 -4.30
C ASN A 179 -45.70 47.25 -5.40
N GLN A 180 -45.13 47.13 -6.61
CA GLN A 180 -45.49 47.98 -7.76
C GLN A 180 -46.93 47.73 -8.20
N VAL A 181 -47.32 46.45 -8.34
CA VAL A 181 -48.69 46.09 -8.75
C VAL A 181 -49.71 46.48 -7.68
N GLU A 182 -49.39 46.22 -6.37
CA GLU A 182 -50.24 46.64 -5.27
C GLU A 182 -50.45 48.16 -5.21
N SER A 183 -49.38 48.93 -5.42
CA SER A 183 -49.46 50.38 -5.47
C SER A 183 -50.35 50.87 -6.61
N ARG A 184 -50.26 50.23 -7.81
CA ARG A 184 -51.16 50.54 -8.94
C ARG A 184 -52.59 50.14 -8.64
N ALA A 185 -52.86 48.99 -8.04
CA ALA A 185 -54.16 48.53 -7.61
C ALA A 185 -54.85 49.57 -6.66
N LYS A 186 -54.08 49.94 -5.59
CA LYS A 186 -54.55 51.00 -4.68
C LYS A 186 -54.80 52.34 -5.34
N GLY A 187 -53.93 52.71 -6.30
CA GLY A 187 -54.11 53.92 -7.11
C GLY A 187 -55.37 53.89 -7.91
N LEU A 188 -55.68 52.79 -8.59
CA LEU A 188 -56.92 52.60 -9.37
C LEU A 188 -58.17 52.58 -8.47
N GLN A 189 -58.07 51.96 -7.27
CA GLN A 189 -59.17 52.00 -6.29
C GLN A 189 -59.49 53.41 -5.87
N LEU A 190 -58.48 54.21 -5.56
CA LEU A 190 -58.69 55.62 -5.21
C LEU A 190 -59.28 56.43 -6.39
N GLN A 191 -58.92 56.11 -7.62
CA GLN A 191 -59.54 56.75 -8.81
C GLN A 191 -61.03 56.40 -8.95
N VAL A 192 -61.41 55.12 -8.75
CA VAL A 192 -62.84 54.71 -8.77
C VAL A 192 -63.62 55.39 -7.66
N ASP A 193 -63.08 55.48 -6.45
CA ASP A 193 -63.73 56.12 -5.31
C ASP A 193 -63.92 57.63 -5.57
N ARG A 194 -62.95 58.30 -6.20
CA ARG A 194 -63.09 59.71 -6.64
C ARG A 194 -64.14 59.85 -7.73
N LEU A 195 -64.08 58.99 -8.74
CA LEU A 195 -65.08 58.99 -9.82
C LEU A 195 -66.52 58.78 -9.29
N GLN A 196 -66.67 57.87 -8.30
CA GLN A 196 -67.93 57.64 -7.65
C GLN A 196 -68.45 58.94 -6.94
N ALA A 197 -67.55 59.54 -6.11
CA ALA A 197 -67.91 60.77 -5.43
C ALA A 197 -68.21 61.92 -6.37
N ASP A 198 -67.53 62.03 -7.50
CA ASP A 198 -67.79 63.04 -8.54
C ASP A 198 -69.10 62.76 -9.30
N VAL A 199 -69.44 61.50 -9.56
CA VAL A 199 -70.72 61.08 -10.11
C VAL A 199 -71.86 61.40 -9.14
N GLU A 200 -71.73 61.11 -7.86
CA GLU A 200 -72.73 61.43 -6.84
C GLU A 200 -72.95 62.95 -6.75
N ARG A 201 -71.89 63.77 -6.79
CA ARG A 201 -71.99 65.23 -6.83
C ARG A 201 -72.62 65.75 -8.12
N ALA A 202 -72.32 65.15 -9.23
CA ALA A 202 -72.91 65.51 -10.52
C ALA A 202 -74.36 65.11 -10.61
N GLN A 203 -74.83 64.03 -10.02
CA GLN A 203 -76.23 63.65 -9.90
C GLN A 203 -77.01 64.62 -9.01
N ALA A 204 -76.41 65.15 -7.94
CA ALA A 204 -77.06 66.13 -7.09
C ALA A 204 -77.21 67.49 -7.74
N ASN A 205 -76.32 67.93 -8.64
CA ASN A 205 -76.40 69.23 -9.37
C ASN A 205 -75.94 69.10 -10.84
N PRO A 206 -76.75 68.54 -11.74
CA PRO A 206 -76.35 68.19 -13.11
C PRO A 206 -76.02 69.42 -14.00
N LEU A 207 -76.62 70.55 -13.77
CA LEU A 207 -76.36 71.77 -14.55
C LEU A 207 -75.00 72.42 -14.28
N ARG A 208 -74.39 72.20 -13.13
CA ARG A 208 -73.02 72.69 -12.77
C ARG A 208 -71.93 71.77 -13.27
N HIS A 209 -72.22 70.52 -13.61
CA HIS A 209 -71.24 69.48 -13.93
C HIS A 209 -71.36 68.95 -15.36
N VAL A 210 -71.92 69.67 -16.28
CA VAL A 210 -72.15 69.26 -17.67
C VAL A 210 -70.88 68.86 -18.39
N THR A 211 -69.78 69.57 -18.19
CA THR A 211 -68.45 69.24 -18.77
C THR A 211 -67.85 67.93 -18.23
N PHE A 212 -68.09 67.61 -16.96
CA PHE A 212 -67.68 66.34 -16.34
C PHE A 212 -68.53 65.20 -16.90
N LEU A 213 -69.86 65.35 -16.95
CA LEU A 213 -70.79 64.36 -17.48
C LEU A 213 -70.52 64.00 -18.95
N HIS A 214 -70.02 64.94 -19.75
CA HIS A 214 -69.62 64.67 -21.14
C HIS A 214 -68.32 63.88 -21.25
N LYS A 215 -67.32 64.03 -20.29
CA LYS A 215 -66.06 63.32 -20.25
C LYS A 215 -66.13 61.98 -19.50
N LEU A 216 -67.13 61.77 -18.67
CA LEU A 216 -67.30 60.61 -17.83
C LEU A 216 -67.23 59.26 -18.59
N PRO A 217 -67.87 59.08 -19.76
CA PRO A 217 -67.75 57.81 -20.50
C PRO A 217 -66.28 57.49 -20.89
N THR A 218 -65.53 58.51 -21.30
CA THR A 218 -64.10 58.36 -21.68
C THR A 218 -63.23 58.06 -20.48
N GLU A 219 -63.47 58.67 -19.33
CA GLU A 219 -62.77 58.43 -18.09
C GLU A 219 -63.04 57.01 -17.52
N LEU A 220 -64.37 56.61 -17.58
CA LEU A 220 -64.75 55.24 -17.19
C LEU A 220 -64.06 54.17 -18.06
N GLN A 221 -63.98 54.37 -19.36
CA GLN A 221 -63.28 53.48 -20.29
C GLN A 221 -61.80 53.47 -20.05
N ALA A 222 -61.15 54.60 -19.74
CA ALA A 222 -59.71 54.67 -19.44
C ALA A 222 -59.38 53.92 -18.18
N VAL A 223 -60.19 54.06 -17.13
CA VAL A 223 -59.97 53.31 -15.86
C VAL A 223 -60.26 51.84 -16.04
N ASP A 224 -61.31 51.44 -16.80
CA ASP A 224 -61.58 50.02 -17.08
C ASP A 224 -60.45 49.38 -17.87
N ARG A 225 -59.87 50.04 -18.87
CA ARG A 225 -58.66 49.58 -19.57
C ARG A 225 -57.48 49.38 -18.60
N SER A 226 -57.25 50.33 -17.68
CA SER A 226 -56.20 50.23 -16.69
C SER A 226 -56.37 49.01 -15.77
N PHE A 227 -57.62 48.63 -15.45
CA PHE A 227 -57.88 47.38 -14.71
C PHE A 227 -57.61 46.13 -15.54
N VAL A 228 -58.01 46.16 -16.85
CA VAL A 228 -57.68 45.03 -17.76
C VAL A 228 -56.16 44.86 -17.89
N ASP A 229 -55.46 45.99 -18.10
CA ASP A 229 -53.96 45.94 -18.18
C ASP A 229 -53.30 45.44 -16.88
N LEU A 230 -53.82 45.92 -15.74
CA LEU A 230 -53.31 45.47 -14.43
C LEU A 230 -53.61 44.00 -14.20
N ARG A 231 -54.76 43.49 -14.60
CA ARG A 231 -55.10 42.07 -14.52
C ARG A 231 -54.17 41.20 -15.39
N ALA A 232 -53.95 41.65 -16.63
CA ALA A 232 -53.01 40.98 -17.54
C ALA A 232 -51.56 40.96 -16.97
N GLU A 233 -51.16 42.05 -16.30
CA GLU A 233 -49.87 42.13 -15.61
C GLU A 233 -49.78 41.11 -14.46
N VAL A 234 -50.84 40.93 -13.64
CA VAL A 234 -50.90 39.92 -12.57
C VAL A 234 -50.87 38.50 -13.15
N GLU A 235 -51.63 38.24 -14.22
CA GLU A 235 -51.59 36.92 -14.90
C GLU A 235 -50.20 36.63 -15.46
N HIS A 236 -49.52 37.61 -16.06
CA HIS A 236 -48.17 37.49 -16.58
C HIS A 236 -47.16 37.22 -15.46
N ILE A 237 -47.28 37.87 -14.31
CA ILE A 237 -46.45 37.63 -13.11
C ILE A 237 -46.62 36.19 -12.62
N THR A 238 -47.85 35.67 -12.59
CA THR A 238 -48.10 34.28 -12.17
C THR A 238 -47.46 33.27 -13.11
N GLU A 239 -47.53 33.49 -14.42
CA GLU A 239 -46.84 32.66 -15.42
C GLU A 239 -45.31 32.74 -15.26
N GLN A 240 -44.77 33.91 -14.94
CA GLN A 240 -43.35 34.11 -14.74
C GLN A 240 -42.85 33.37 -13.48
N LEU A 241 -43.61 33.38 -12.38
CA LEU A 241 -43.36 32.60 -11.18
C LEU A 241 -43.21 31.10 -11.48
N GLU A 242 -44.12 30.55 -12.29
CA GLU A 242 -44.02 29.13 -12.68
C GLU A 242 -42.79 28.85 -13.56
N LYS A 243 -42.38 29.78 -14.43
CA LYS A 243 -41.16 29.68 -15.22
C LYS A 243 -39.93 29.74 -14.31
N ASP A 244 -39.88 30.65 -13.36
CA ASP A 244 -38.77 30.81 -12.41
C ASP A 244 -38.63 29.58 -11.53
N ARG A 245 -39.71 28.97 -11.06
CA ARG A 245 -39.71 27.69 -10.35
C ARG A 245 -39.04 26.58 -11.16
N ARG A 246 -39.37 26.47 -12.47
CA ARG A 246 -38.74 25.48 -13.36
C ARG A 246 -37.23 25.73 -13.53
N VAL A 247 -36.82 26.99 -13.59
CA VAL A 247 -35.38 27.36 -13.69
C VAL A 247 -34.62 26.97 -12.44
N ILE A 248 -35.22 27.16 -11.24
CA ILE A 248 -34.60 26.71 -9.96
C ILE A 248 -34.44 25.18 -9.94
N LEU A 249 -35.49 24.43 -10.28
CA LEU A 249 -35.46 22.97 -10.34
C LEU A 249 -34.44 22.44 -11.37
N ALA A 250 -34.29 23.12 -12.50
CA ALA A 250 -33.28 22.78 -13.50
C ALA A 250 -31.84 23.08 -13.00
N ALA A 251 -31.66 24.11 -12.17
CA ALA A 251 -30.38 24.43 -11.55
C ALA A 251 -30.00 23.37 -10.49
N CYS A 252 -30.97 22.87 -9.70
CA CYS A 252 -30.73 21.77 -8.75
C CYS A 252 -30.16 20.52 -9.43
N LYS A 253 -30.75 20.12 -10.58
CA LYS A 253 -30.24 18.97 -11.34
C LYS A 253 -28.83 19.19 -11.89
N ARG A 254 -28.47 20.41 -12.25
CA ARG A 254 -27.11 20.73 -12.67
C ARG A 254 -26.12 20.69 -11.50
N ASP A 255 -26.54 21.14 -10.33
CA ASP A 255 -25.70 21.09 -9.14
C ASP A 255 -25.44 19.64 -8.70
N GLU A 256 -26.44 18.74 -8.84
CA GLU A 256 -26.27 17.30 -8.60
C GLU A 256 -25.25 16.68 -9.55
N THR A 257 -25.32 16.98 -10.85
CA THR A 257 -24.32 16.48 -11.83
C THR A 257 -22.93 17.05 -11.56
N LEU A 258 -22.82 18.31 -11.19
CA LEU A 258 -21.56 18.96 -10.84
C LEU A 258 -20.91 18.35 -9.58
N LEU A 259 -21.74 17.97 -8.60
CA LEU A 259 -21.25 17.23 -7.42
C LEU A 259 -20.67 15.88 -7.79
N CYS A 260 -21.35 15.11 -8.64
CA CYS A 260 -20.85 13.82 -9.11
C CYS A 260 -19.52 13.99 -9.86
N ASP A 261 -19.42 14.95 -10.78
CA ASP A 261 -18.20 15.22 -11.56
C ASP A 261 -17.02 15.68 -10.68
N LYS A 262 -17.29 16.54 -9.69
CA LYS A 262 -16.23 17.04 -8.79
C LYS A 262 -15.74 16.00 -7.78
N LEU A 263 -16.60 15.08 -7.37
CA LEU A 263 -16.26 13.98 -6.47
C LEU A 263 -15.74 12.75 -7.23
N ASP A 264 -15.67 12.80 -8.57
CA ASP A 264 -15.01 11.75 -9.35
C ASP A 264 -13.51 11.69 -9.03
N ILE A 265 -13.05 10.48 -8.71
CA ILE A 265 -11.70 10.23 -8.21
C ILE A 265 -10.95 9.42 -9.24
N GLU A 266 -9.77 9.90 -9.62
CA GLU A 266 -8.88 9.16 -10.49
C GLU A 266 -8.52 7.80 -9.86
N THR A 267 -8.58 6.75 -10.68
CA THR A 267 -8.20 5.40 -10.26
C THR A 267 -6.69 5.31 -10.05
N ILE A 268 -6.26 4.67 -8.97
CA ILE A 268 -4.86 4.34 -8.71
C ILE A 268 -4.59 2.87 -9.06
N ASP A 269 -3.40 2.56 -9.56
CA ASP A 269 -2.99 1.18 -9.80
C ASP A 269 -2.81 0.46 -8.44
N PRO A 270 -3.49 -0.69 -8.20
CA PRO A 270 -3.29 -1.50 -7.00
C PRO A 270 -1.84 -1.92 -6.74
N ALA A 271 -1.00 -2.04 -7.78
CA ALA A 271 0.42 -2.33 -7.64
C ALA A 271 1.19 -1.17 -6.97
N VAL A 272 0.78 0.07 -7.21
CA VAL A 272 1.35 1.26 -6.54
C VAL A 272 1.04 1.23 -5.04
N LEU A 273 -0.19 0.84 -4.67
CA LEU A 273 -0.58 0.67 -3.26
C LEU A 273 0.21 -0.46 -2.60
N THR A 274 0.38 -1.61 -3.28
CA THR A 274 1.23 -2.70 -2.78
C THR A 274 2.64 -2.20 -2.47
N SER A 275 3.25 -1.47 -3.40
CA SER A 275 4.59 -0.91 -3.23
C SER A 275 4.66 0.12 -2.11
N TYR A 276 3.62 0.94 -1.97
CA TYR A 276 3.52 1.94 -0.91
C TYR A 276 3.58 1.31 0.50
N PHE A 277 2.85 0.21 0.71
CA PHE A 277 2.81 -0.45 2.02
C PHE A 277 4.00 -1.38 2.28
N LEU A 278 4.42 -2.18 1.30
CA LEU A 278 5.31 -3.33 1.54
C LEU A 278 6.76 -3.09 1.16
N ARG A 279 7.07 -2.14 0.27
CA ARG A 279 8.44 -1.98 -0.22
C ARG A 279 9.43 -1.58 0.87
N GLN A 280 9.06 -0.62 1.71
CA GLN A 280 9.95 -0.14 2.79
C GLN A 280 10.16 -1.22 3.87
N PRO A 281 9.14 -1.88 4.42
CA PRO A 281 9.33 -2.94 5.41
C PRO A 281 10.12 -4.13 4.87
N MET A 282 9.94 -4.49 3.59
CA MET A 282 10.62 -5.62 2.97
C MET A 282 12.07 -5.31 2.57
N SER A 283 12.47 -4.06 2.48
CA SER A 283 13.83 -3.68 2.04
C SER A 283 14.93 -4.23 2.94
N GLY A 284 14.77 -4.18 4.25
CA GLY A 284 15.73 -4.71 5.21
C GLY A 284 15.92 -6.24 5.11
N PRO A 285 14.86 -7.03 5.27
CA PRO A 285 14.91 -8.48 5.09
C PRO A 285 15.47 -8.90 3.73
N VAL A 286 15.02 -8.27 2.64
CA VAL A 286 15.52 -8.55 1.28
C VAL A 286 17.01 -8.28 1.17
N THR A 287 17.50 -7.14 1.68
CA THR A 287 18.93 -6.80 1.64
C THR A 287 19.75 -7.81 2.43
N ASN A 288 19.26 -8.29 3.58
CA ASN A 288 19.95 -9.30 4.37
C ASN A 288 20.05 -10.65 3.63
N VAL A 289 18.97 -11.09 2.99
CA VAL A 289 18.96 -12.32 2.19
C VAL A 289 19.94 -12.22 1.02
N LEU A 290 19.95 -11.10 0.31
CA LEU A 290 20.87 -10.86 -0.80
C LEU A 290 22.33 -10.81 -0.35
N ALA A 291 22.63 -10.14 0.77
CA ALA A 291 23.98 -10.10 1.33
C ALA A 291 24.47 -11.50 1.77
N TRP A 292 23.56 -12.29 2.35
CA TRP A 292 23.88 -13.67 2.71
C TRP A 292 24.12 -14.54 1.47
N MET A 293 23.30 -14.39 0.42
CA MET A 293 23.49 -15.10 -0.85
C MET A 293 24.81 -14.74 -1.52
N ASP A 294 25.16 -13.46 -1.56
CA ASP A 294 26.43 -12.96 -2.08
C ASP A 294 27.60 -13.57 -1.31
N TRP A 295 27.52 -13.59 0.02
CA TRP A 295 28.53 -14.23 0.85
C TRP A 295 28.68 -15.73 0.56
N VAL A 296 27.57 -16.49 0.45
CA VAL A 296 27.58 -17.94 0.12
C VAL A 296 28.20 -18.19 -1.26
N HIS A 297 27.84 -17.35 -2.24
CA HIS A 297 28.35 -17.46 -3.61
C HIS A 297 29.87 -17.24 -3.68
N HIS A 298 30.40 -16.31 -2.89
CA HIS A 298 31.82 -15.96 -2.86
C HIS A 298 32.62 -16.70 -1.80
N LEU A 299 32.02 -17.68 -1.11
CA LEU A 299 32.76 -18.52 -0.15
C LEU A 299 34.02 -19.08 -0.83
N PRO A 300 35.23 -18.77 -0.32
CA PRO A 300 36.45 -19.30 -0.89
C PRO A 300 36.49 -20.81 -0.66
N TYR A 301 36.57 -21.59 -1.72
CA TYR A 301 36.87 -23.00 -1.60
C TYR A 301 38.31 -23.10 -1.11
N PRO A 302 38.62 -23.98 -0.11
CA PRO A 302 39.97 -24.17 0.34
C PRO A 302 40.77 -24.76 -0.82
N THR A 303 41.47 -23.91 -1.56
CA THR A 303 42.43 -24.37 -2.56
C THR A 303 43.58 -24.98 -1.78
N ALA A 304 43.83 -26.26 -1.98
CA ALA A 304 44.82 -27.06 -1.25
C ALA A 304 46.27 -26.58 -1.37
N ARG A 305 46.50 -25.50 -2.14
CA ARG A 305 47.82 -24.84 -2.23
C ARG A 305 47.64 -23.33 -2.20
N GLY A 306 47.76 -22.77 -1.01
CA GLY A 306 48.06 -21.33 -0.89
C GLY A 306 49.24 -21.01 -1.80
N GLY A 307 48.97 -20.17 -2.80
CA GLY A 307 49.90 -19.32 -3.50
C GLY A 307 51.31 -19.85 -3.76
N ALA A 308 51.47 -21.06 -4.29
CA ALA A 308 52.68 -21.34 -5.03
C ALA A 308 52.57 -20.56 -6.33
N GLY A 309 53.28 -19.42 -6.44
CA GLY A 309 53.46 -18.70 -7.69
C GLY A 309 53.82 -19.67 -8.84
N PRO A 310 53.67 -19.28 -10.10
CA PRO A 310 53.90 -20.18 -11.22
C PRO A 310 55.26 -20.86 -11.00
N LYS A 311 55.22 -22.19 -10.79
CA LYS A 311 56.45 -22.98 -10.64
C LYS A 311 57.28 -22.72 -11.88
N PRO A 312 58.59 -22.41 -11.75
CA PRO A 312 59.44 -22.18 -12.91
C PRO A 312 59.32 -23.40 -13.84
N ALA A 313 59.20 -23.15 -15.12
CA ALA A 313 58.83 -24.10 -16.16
C ALA A 313 59.71 -25.36 -16.30
N GLY A 314 60.76 -25.49 -15.49
CA GLY A 314 61.70 -26.63 -15.49
C GLY A 314 61.43 -27.68 -14.42
N GLN A 315 60.47 -27.50 -13.48
CA GLN A 315 60.20 -28.47 -12.38
C GLN A 315 58.80 -29.08 -12.40
N GLN A 316 58.08 -28.96 -13.47
CA GLN A 316 56.79 -29.63 -13.62
C GLN A 316 57.04 -31.05 -14.12
N GLY A 317 57.16 -31.99 -13.19
CA GLY A 317 56.98 -33.41 -13.56
C GLY A 317 55.59 -33.59 -14.15
N GLN A 318 55.51 -34.30 -15.29
CA GLN A 318 54.24 -34.65 -15.91
C GLN A 318 53.51 -35.62 -14.98
N GLU A 319 52.38 -35.21 -14.41
CA GLU A 319 51.48 -36.12 -13.69
C GLU A 319 50.91 -37.15 -14.65
N VAL A 320 51.47 -38.33 -14.67
CA VAL A 320 50.98 -39.43 -15.50
C VAL A 320 49.91 -40.18 -14.72
N PHE A 321 48.67 -40.07 -15.12
CA PHE A 321 47.57 -40.88 -14.60
C PHE A 321 47.56 -42.25 -15.24
N PHE A 322 47.77 -43.29 -14.46
CA PHE A 322 47.60 -44.65 -14.92
C PHE A 322 46.12 -45.02 -15.01
N ALA A 323 45.75 -45.79 -16.05
CA ALA A 323 44.40 -46.29 -16.21
C ALA A 323 43.95 -47.07 -14.96
N GLY A 324 42.91 -46.64 -14.28
CA GLY A 324 42.41 -47.21 -13.02
C GLY A 324 42.69 -46.37 -11.77
N CYS A 325 43.54 -45.34 -11.82
CA CYS A 325 43.70 -44.38 -10.70
C CYS A 325 42.73 -43.22 -10.88
N GLN A 326 41.62 -43.22 -10.14
CA GLN A 326 40.73 -42.07 -10.06
C GLN A 326 41.46 -40.92 -9.35
N LYS A 327 41.45 -39.73 -9.94
CA LYS A 327 41.93 -38.52 -9.26
C LYS A 327 40.99 -38.23 -8.09
N VAL A 328 41.56 -38.13 -6.89
CA VAL A 328 40.80 -37.85 -5.67
C VAL A 328 41.22 -36.48 -5.18
N PRO A 329 40.31 -35.62 -4.72
CA PRO A 329 40.62 -34.28 -4.24
C PRO A 329 41.56 -34.30 -3.04
N ASP A 330 42.31 -33.22 -2.80
CA ASP A 330 43.24 -33.11 -1.68
C ASP A 330 42.50 -33.00 -0.34
N LEU A 331 41.33 -32.33 -0.32
CA LEU A 331 40.41 -32.26 0.83
C LEU A 331 39.00 -32.66 0.37
N LEU A 332 38.39 -33.59 1.11
CA LEU A 332 37.00 -34.02 0.92
C LEU A 332 36.37 -34.37 2.26
N ILE A 333 35.21 -33.73 2.56
CA ILE A 333 34.33 -34.13 3.66
C ILE A 333 33.12 -34.78 3.02
N ARG A 334 32.94 -36.11 3.17
CA ARG A 334 31.85 -36.86 2.56
C ARG A 334 30.51 -36.55 3.21
N SER A 335 30.50 -36.55 4.55
CA SER A 335 29.32 -36.24 5.37
C SER A 335 29.75 -35.51 6.63
N LEU A 336 29.03 -34.45 6.96
CA LEU A 336 29.18 -33.66 8.18
C LEU A 336 27.82 -33.50 8.83
N GLU A 337 27.55 -34.17 9.93
CA GLU A 337 26.38 -33.93 10.78
C GLU A 337 26.55 -32.59 11.50
N VAL A 338 25.52 -31.80 11.53
CA VAL A 338 25.50 -30.47 12.17
C VAL A 338 24.33 -30.39 13.13
N ASP A 339 24.58 -29.98 14.36
CA ASP A 339 23.52 -29.62 15.30
C ASP A 339 23.81 -28.26 15.94
N GLY A 340 22.73 -27.56 16.30
CA GLY A 340 22.91 -26.24 16.87
C GLY A 340 21.62 -25.58 17.31
N THR A 341 21.74 -24.28 17.56
CA THR A 341 20.63 -23.44 18.00
C THR A 341 20.64 -22.15 17.21
N LEU A 342 19.51 -21.85 16.57
CA LEU A 342 19.23 -20.60 15.86
C LEU A 342 18.38 -19.71 16.77
N GLN A 343 18.70 -18.42 16.88
CA GLN A 343 17.89 -17.46 17.61
C GLN A 343 16.99 -16.70 16.64
N ILE A 344 15.69 -16.91 16.75
CA ILE A 344 14.66 -16.16 16.00
C ILE A 344 13.76 -15.49 17.05
N ASP A 345 13.62 -14.16 17.00
CA ASP A 345 12.82 -13.37 17.94
C ASP A 345 13.07 -13.70 19.43
N ARG A 346 14.35 -13.88 19.80
CA ARG A 346 14.81 -14.25 21.16
C ARG A 346 14.39 -15.66 21.60
N GLN A 347 13.79 -16.46 20.73
CA GLN A 347 13.50 -17.86 21.01
C GLN A 347 14.62 -18.77 20.45
N PRO A 348 15.23 -19.62 21.26
CA PRO A 348 16.24 -20.56 20.79
C PRO A 348 15.58 -21.78 20.15
N ILE A 349 15.81 -21.96 18.85
CA ILE A 349 15.29 -23.08 18.07
C ILE A 349 16.43 -24.06 17.78
N LYS A 350 16.29 -25.31 18.20
CA LYS A 350 17.25 -26.34 17.91
C LYS A 350 17.08 -26.86 16.49
N PHE A 351 18.20 -27.03 15.80
CA PHE A 351 18.22 -27.64 14.48
C PHE A 351 19.21 -28.77 14.38
N VAL A 352 18.99 -29.65 13.45
CA VAL A 352 19.89 -30.71 13.02
C VAL A 352 20.02 -30.68 11.51
N GLY A 353 21.14 -31.08 10.97
CA GLY A 353 21.33 -31.13 9.53
C GLY A 353 22.53 -31.97 9.12
N GLU A 354 22.66 -32.11 7.81
CA GLU A 354 23.77 -32.82 7.18
C GLU A 354 24.33 -31.99 6.02
N ILE A 355 25.63 -31.97 5.89
CA ILE A 355 26.35 -31.34 4.79
C ILE A 355 27.17 -32.42 4.10
N HIS A 356 27.02 -32.55 2.79
CA HIS A 356 27.67 -33.56 1.97
C HIS A 356 28.62 -32.96 0.95
N ASN A 357 29.70 -33.70 0.62
CA ASN A 357 30.59 -33.44 -0.52
C ASN A 357 31.36 -32.11 -0.44
N VAL A 358 31.73 -31.64 0.74
CA VAL A 358 32.57 -30.43 0.84
C VAL A 358 33.99 -30.76 0.40
N THR A 359 34.47 -30.11 -0.66
CA THR A 359 35.76 -30.45 -1.28
C THR A 359 36.54 -29.23 -1.70
N SER A 360 37.89 -29.35 -1.71
CA SER A 360 38.78 -28.33 -2.27
C SER A 360 38.85 -28.32 -3.81
N GLU A 361 38.43 -29.41 -4.45
CA GLU A 361 38.49 -29.60 -5.90
C GLU A 361 37.14 -30.15 -6.44
N PRO A 362 36.09 -29.31 -6.51
CA PRO A 362 34.76 -29.75 -6.94
C PRO A 362 34.75 -30.42 -8.30
N ALA A 363 35.49 -29.87 -9.27
CA ALA A 363 35.59 -30.44 -10.62
C ALA A 363 36.21 -31.84 -10.65
N VAL A 364 37.06 -32.21 -9.65
CA VAL A 364 37.65 -33.54 -9.53
C VAL A 364 36.69 -34.50 -8.86
N HIS A 365 35.96 -34.02 -7.85
CA HIS A 365 34.99 -34.82 -7.11
C HIS A 365 33.75 -35.14 -7.95
N GLY A 366 33.29 -34.19 -8.81
CA GLY A 366 32.19 -34.38 -9.71
C GLY A 366 30.80 -34.41 -9.05
N GLN A 367 30.72 -34.05 -7.77
CA GLN A 367 29.44 -33.94 -7.05
C GLN A 367 29.33 -32.58 -6.35
N PRO A 368 28.13 -31.93 -6.37
CA PRO A 368 27.92 -30.66 -5.69
C PRO A 368 27.91 -30.83 -4.17
N VAL A 369 28.17 -29.74 -3.47
CA VAL A 369 27.91 -29.66 -2.03
C VAL A 369 26.42 -29.62 -1.81
N ARG A 370 25.89 -30.46 -0.93
CA ARG A 370 24.49 -30.47 -0.49
C ARG A 370 24.39 -30.16 0.99
N VAL A 371 23.45 -29.32 1.34
CA VAL A 371 23.16 -28.93 2.72
C VAL A 371 21.70 -29.20 3.00
N GLU A 372 21.39 -29.94 4.02
CA GLU A 372 20.04 -30.19 4.50
C GLU A 372 19.99 -29.85 5.99
N ILE A 373 19.14 -28.92 6.39
CA ILE A 373 18.94 -28.51 7.78
C ILE A 373 17.45 -28.53 8.11
N VAL A 374 17.13 -29.14 9.24
CA VAL A 374 15.74 -29.22 9.71
C VAL A 374 15.70 -28.77 11.18
N ALA A 375 14.78 -27.86 11.46
CA ALA A 375 14.44 -27.47 12.82
C ALA A 375 12.95 -27.80 13.07
N ASN A 376 12.71 -28.51 14.18
CA ASN A 376 11.37 -28.92 14.59
C ASN A 376 11.10 -28.39 16.01
N GLY A 377 10.08 -27.54 16.11
CA GLY A 377 9.64 -26.91 17.34
C GLY A 377 8.32 -26.17 17.09
N ASP A 378 8.11 -25.09 17.80
CA ASP A 378 6.98 -24.17 17.53
C ASP A 378 7.11 -23.55 16.12
N LEU A 379 8.36 -23.37 15.67
CA LEU A 379 8.72 -22.99 14.32
C LEU A 379 9.33 -24.20 13.60
N LYS A 380 8.80 -24.53 12.43
CA LYS A 380 9.30 -25.61 11.57
C LYS A 380 10.10 -24.99 10.43
N ILE A 381 11.39 -25.30 10.36
CA ILE A 381 12.27 -24.81 9.30
C ILE A 381 12.86 -25.99 8.56
N ARG A 382 12.85 -25.95 7.24
CA ARG A 382 13.64 -26.81 6.36
C ARG A 382 14.45 -25.95 5.43
N LEU A 383 15.75 -26.18 5.39
CA LEU A 383 16.67 -25.54 4.45
C LEU A 383 17.33 -26.64 3.63
N GLU A 384 17.27 -26.51 2.33
CA GLU A 384 17.96 -27.35 1.35
C GLU A 384 18.81 -26.44 0.46
N ALA A 385 20.09 -26.74 0.31
CA ALA A 385 20.97 -25.98 -0.56
C ALA A 385 21.86 -26.91 -1.39
N THR A 386 22.02 -26.59 -2.65
CA THR A 386 22.93 -27.24 -3.58
C THR A 386 23.89 -26.21 -4.15
N LEU A 387 25.18 -26.34 -3.83
CA LEU A 387 26.25 -25.48 -4.30
C LEU A 387 27.10 -26.27 -5.31
N ASP A 388 26.86 -26.03 -6.60
CA ASP A 388 27.53 -26.72 -7.69
C ASP A 388 28.68 -25.89 -8.26
N ARG A 389 29.88 -26.37 -8.04
CA ARG A 389 31.15 -25.84 -8.56
C ARG A 389 31.88 -26.86 -9.42
N THR A 390 31.19 -27.92 -9.87
CA THR A 390 31.80 -29.00 -10.69
C THR A 390 32.15 -28.53 -12.09
N GLU A 391 31.39 -27.57 -12.61
CA GLU A 391 31.59 -26.90 -13.90
C GLU A 391 32.27 -25.52 -13.74
N LYS A 392 32.66 -24.92 -14.86
CA LYS A 392 33.24 -23.56 -14.86
C LYS A 392 32.25 -22.48 -14.39
N LEU A 393 30.99 -22.69 -14.67
CA LEU A 393 29.91 -21.79 -14.26
C LEU A 393 29.30 -22.30 -12.96
N ALA A 394 29.51 -21.53 -11.90
CA ALA A 394 28.96 -21.83 -10.58
C ALA A 394 27.42 -21.80 -10.59
N ARG A 395 26.79 -22.77 -9.93
CA ARG A 395 25.33 -22.83 -9.78
C ARG A 395 25.00 -23.05 -8.31
N ASP A 396 24.29 -22.12 -7.72
CA ASP A 396 23.81 -22.21 -6.35
C ASP A 396 22.31 -22.20 -6.35
N GLU A 397 21.70 -23.12 -5.64
CA GLU A 397 20.26 -23.23 -5.46
C GLU A 397 19.96 -23.42 -3.97
N ILE A 398 19.09 -22.61 -3.43
CA ILE A 398 18.75 -22.59 -2.01
C ILE A 398 17.25 -22.51 -1.87
N GLU A 399 16.71 -23.46 -1.13
CA GLU A 399 15.30 -23.51 -0.76
C GLU A 399 15.18 -23.47 0.76
N VAL A 400 14.32 -22.58 1.26
CA VAL A 400 14.00 -22.49 2.68
C VAL A 400 12.48 -22.47 2.83
N SER A 401 11.96 -23.40 3.61
CA SER A 401 10.57 -23.35 4.06
C SER A 401 10.53 -23.16 5.59
N CYS A 402 9.71 -22.22 6.00
CA CYS A 402 9.54 -21.85 7.40
C CYS A 402 8.05 -21.70 7.70
N CYS A 403 7.49 -22.60 8.52
CA CYS A 403 6.08 -22.59 8.89
C CYS A 403 5.89 -22.14 10.33
N GLY A 404 4.97 -21.21 10.56
CA GLY A 404 4.64 -20.71 11.89
C GLY A 404 5.56 -19.59 12.38
N LEU A 405 6.22 -18.86 11.45
CA LEU A 405 7.06 -17.71 11.81
C LEU A 405 6.21 -16.65 12.50
N GLN A 406 6.56 -16.31 13.74
CA GLN A 406 5.87 -15.24 14.47
C GLN A 406 6.29 -13.89 13.89
N CYS A 407 5.32 -13.18 13.33
CA CYS A 407 5.50 -11.83 12.84
C CYS A 407 5.06 -10.85 13.93
N PRO A 408 5.94 -9.96 14.41
CA PRO A 408 5.54 -8.90 15.34
C PRO A 408 4.55 -7.96 14.64
N GLY A 409 3.74 -7.26 15.43
CA GLY A 409 2.85 -6.24 14.89
C GLY A 409 3.65 -5.17 14.14
N VAL A 410 3.19 -4.81 12.96
CA VAL A 410 3.89 -3.88 12.05
C VAL A 410 2.94 -2.76 11.62
N ARG A 411 3.46 -1.55 11.57
CA ARG A 411 2.80 -0.38 10.99
C ARG A 411 3.25 -0.19 9.55
N LEU A 412 2.30 -0.19 8.63
CA LEU A 412 2.54 0.01 7.21
C LEU A 412 1.91 1.32 6.75
N GLY A 413 2.56 2.00 5.79
CA GLY A 413 2.08 3.28 5.26
C GLY A 413 2.55 4.47 6.08
N ARG A 414 1.88 5.61 5.93
CA ARG A 414 2.28 6.90 6.52
C ARG A 414 1.14 7.46 7.36
N ALA A 415 1.46 8.04 8.51
CA ALA A 415 0.48 8.60 9.45
C ALA A 415 -0.26 9.82 8.90
N ASP A 416 0.31 10.52 7.91
CA ASP A 416 -0.28 11.69 7.25
C ASP A 416 -1.24 11.33 6.09
N SER A 417 -1.35 10.05 5.74
CA SER A 417 -2.20 9.59 4.64
C SER A 417 -3.02 8.36 5.05
N LEU A 418 -2.56 7.16 4.74
CA LEU A 418 -3.16 5.91 5.21
C LEU A 418 -2.10 5.09 5.93
N GLN A 419 -2.32 4.82 7.19
CA GLN A 419 -1.55 3.92 8.02
C GLN A 419 -2.38 2.67 8.34
N MET A 420 -1.76 1.51 8.26
CA MET A 420 -2.37 0.25 8.66
C MET A 420 -1.54 -0.39 9.78
N ASP A 421 -2.18 -0.72 10.86
CA ASP A 421 -1.60 -1.43 12.00
C ASP A 421 -1.98 -2.90 11.89
N PHE A 422 -0.98 -3.76 11.72
CA PHE A 422 -1.13 -5.21 11.69
C PHE A 422 -0.86 -5.77 13.07
N ALA A 423 -1.79 -6.53 13.61
CA ALA A 423 -1.57 -7.25 14.87
C ALA A 423 -0.51 -8.35 14.70
N PRO A 424 0.17 -8.76 15.79
CA PRO A 424 1.06 -9.90 15.75
C PRO A 424 0.34 -11.13 15.21
N SER A 425 0.96 -11.82 14.26
CA SER A 425 0.38 -12.99 13.58
C SER A 425 1.45 -14.03 13.27
N SER A 426 1.06 -15.20 12.81
CA SER A 426 1.99 -16.19 12.26
C SER A 426 2.00 -16.13 10.74
N ALA A 427 3.15 -16.43 10.14
CA ALA A 427 3.30 -16.50 8.69
C ALA A 427 4.06 -17.76 8.28
N ASP A 428 3.74 -18.27 7.11
CA ASP A 428 4.51 -19.29 6.42
C ASP A 428 5.36 -18.61 5.33
N VAL A 429 6.66 -18.91 5.32
CA VAL A 429 7.63 -18.30 4.41
C VAL A 429 8.31 -19.40 3.58
N ASN A 430 8.27 -19.24 2.27
CA ASN A 430 9.01 -20.06 1.33
C ASN A 430 9.97 -19.18 0.53
N LEU A 431 11.25 -19.51 0.59
CA LEU A 431 12.32 -18.85 -0.15
C LEU A 431 12.88 -19.83 -1.17
N HIS A 432 12.97 -19.43 -2.42
CA HIS A 432 13.72 -20.14 -3.44
C HIS A 432 14.64 -19.15 -4.16
N LEU A 433 15.96 -19.39 -4.09
CA LEU A 433 16.97 -18.57 -4.74
C LEU A 433 17.86 -19.44 -5.62
N LYS A 434 18.19 -18.92 -6.79
CA LYS A 434 19.08 -19.56 -7.76
C LYS A 434 20.06 -18.54 -8.32
N VAL A 435 21.33 -18.88 -8.28
CA VAL A 435 22.41 -18.10 -8.89
C VAL A 435 23.13 -18.98 -9.90
N VAL A 436 23.29 -18.47 -11.11
CA VAL A 436 24.04 -19.14 -12.18
C VAL A 436 25.10 -18.20 -12.71
N GLY A 437 26.35 -18.46 -12.36
CA GLY A 437 27.45 -17.51 -12.56
C GLY A 437 27.24 -16.26 -11.70
N ASN A 438 26.81 -15.16 -12.29
CA ASN A 438 26.46 -13.93 -11.57
C ASN A 438 24.95 -13.59 -11.70
N GLU A 439 24.19 -14.37 -12.48
CA GLU A 439 22.77 -14.14 -12.67
C GLU A 439 21.97 -14.65 -11.48
N LEU A 440 21.19 -13.75 -10.87
CA LEU A 440 20.31 -14.01 -9.74
C LEU A 440 18.87 -14.15 -10.21
N SER A 441 18.19 -15.16 -9.75
CA SER A 441 16.74 -15.36 -9.92
C SER A 441 16.15 -16.02 -8.67
N GLY A 442 14.87 -15.81 -8.41
CA GLY A 442 14.22 -16.47 -7.28
C GLY A 442 13.03 -15.70 -6.75
N ASN A 443 12.48 -16.18 -5.66
CA ASN A 443 11.35 -15.55 -5.00
C ASN A 443 11.32 -15.87 -3.50
N ILE A 444 10.68 -14.95 -2.75
CA ILE A 444 10.18 -15.20 -1.40
C ILE A 444 8.67 -15.18 -1.49
N PHE A 445 8.01 -16.17 -0.93
CA PHE A 445 6.57 -16.21 -0.77
C PHE A 445 6.24 -16.23 0.71
N LEU A 446 5.46 -15.26 1.16
CA LEU A 446 4.99 -15.12 2.54
C LEU A 446 3.48 -15.19 2.54
N GLU A 447 2.93 -16.06 3.37
CA GLU A 447 1.49 -16.28 3.53
C GLU A 447 1.11 -16.14 5.00
N GLN A 448 0.14 -15.26 5.28
CA GLN A 448 -0.41 -15.03 6.62
C GLN A 448 -1.88 -15.43 6.63
N PRO A 449 -2.26 -16.54 7.29
CA PRO A 449 -3.61 -17.09 7.21
C PRO A 449 -4.68 -16.24 7.90
N VAL A 450 -4.31 -15.50 8.94
CA VAL A 450 -5.21 -14.61 9.68
C VAL A 450 -4.48 -13.32 9.98
N VAL A 451 -5.06 -12.19 9.58
CA VAL A 451 -4.49 -10.87 9.80
C VAL A 451 -5.55 -9.96 10.40
N GLU A 452 -5.40 -9.60 11.67
CA GLU A 452 -6.17 -8.52 12.28
C GLU A 452 -5.51 -7.20 11.94
N THR A 453 -6.27 -6.30 11.33
CA THR A 453 -5.77 -5.00 10.89
C THR A 453 -6.65 -3.88 11.40
N ALA A 454 -6.01 -2.77 11.80
CA ALA A 454 -6.66 -1.49 11.99
C ALA A 454 -6.14 -0.51 10.94
N ALA A 455 -7.02 0.21 10.29
CA ALA A 455 -6.67 1.25 9.33
C ALA A 455 -6.91 2.61 9.97
N HIS A 456 -5.97 3.54 9.79
CA HIS A 456 -6.05 4.92 10.25
C HIS A 456 -5.78 5.84 9.07
N PHE A 457 -6.77 6.66 8.74
CA PHE A 457 -6.61 7.77 7.82
C PHE A 457 -6.24 9.02 8.63
N GLY A 458 -5.37 9.89 8.09
CA GLY A 458 -5.06 11.17 8.73
C GLY A 458 -6.31 11.94 9.15
N ASP A 459 -6.20 13.14 9.74
CA ASP A 459 -7.32 13.92 10.34
C ASP A 459 -8.47 14.29 9.39
N SER A 460 -8.88 13.38 8.50
CA SER A 460 -9.92 13.62 7.48
C SER A 460 -11.33 13.33 8.00
N LEU A 461 -12.30 14.10 7.51
CA LEU A 461 -13.72 13.97 7.87
C LEU A 461 -14.37 12.64 7.43
N VAL A 462 -13.69 11.88 6.58
CA VAL A 462 -14.21 10.62 5.99
C VAL A 462 -13.55 9.39 6.65
N SER A 463 -12.71 9.60 7.66
CA SER A 463 -11.81 8.59 8.22
C SER A 463 -12.51 7.33 8.74
N SER A 464 -13.58 7.47 9.53
CA SER A 464 -14.16 6.31 10.25
C SER A 464 -14.82 5.27 9.33
N GLU A 465 -15.47 5.68 8.26
CA GLU A 465 -16.12 4.77 7.30
C GLU A 465 -15.09 4.06 6.44
N LEU A 466 -14.07 4.81 5.96
CA LEU A 466 -12.94 4.26 5.21
C LEU A 466 -12.10 3.31 6.06
N GLU A 467 -11.83 3.66 7.32
CA GLU A 467 -11.10 2.81 8.27
C GLU A 467 -11.79 1.47 8.47
N MET A 468 -13.09 1.48 8.75
CA MET A 468 -13.89 0.25 8.89
C MET A 468 -13.95 -0.57 7.59
N ALA A 469 -14.10 0.08 6.45
CA ALA A 469 -14.18 -0.62 5.16
C ALA A 469 -12.86 -1.30 4.80
N VAL A 470 -11.72 -0.64 5.02
CA VAL A 470 -10.39 -1.22 4.80
C VAL A 470 -10.13 -2.35 5.78
N ALA A 471 -10.38 -2.15 7.07
CA ALA A 471 -10.23 -3.19 8.08
C ALA A 471 -11.08 -4.43 7.75
N ASN A 472 -12.37 -4.26 7.43
CA ASN A 472 -13.27 -5.36 7.09
C ASN A 472 -12.85 -6.11 5.81
N SER A 473 -12.29 -5.40 4.82
CA SER A 473 -11.79 -6.03 3.58
C SER A 473 -10.60 -6.96 3.82
N LEU A 474 -9.80 -6.68 4.84
CA LEU A 474 -8.61 -7.44 5.18
C LEU A 474 -8.93 -8.59 6.17
N HIS A 475 -10.07 -8.54 6.85
CA HIS A 475 -10.59 -9.62 7.70
C HIS A 475 -11.26 -10.76 6.92
N GLY A 476 -11.11 -10.80 5.60
CA GLY A 476 -11.70 -11.83 4.74
C GLY A 476 -11.08 -13.22 4.97
N PRO A 477 -11.72 -14.28 4.42
CA PRO A 477 -11.23 -15.66 4.55
C PRO A 477 -9.92 -15.91 3.78
N ASP A 478 -9.52 -15.00 2.89
CA ASP A 478 -8.34 -15.18 2.06
C ASP A 478 -7.08 -14.80 2.84
N PRO A 479 -6.04 -15.65 2.83
CA PRO A 479 -4.76 -15.34 3.46
C PRO A 479 -4.09 -14.15 2.78
N LEU A 480 -3.37 -13.35 3.56
CA LEU A 480 -2.53 -12.29 3.02
C LEU A 480 -1.29 -12.93 2.39
N ALA A 481 -1.23 -12.89 1.06
CA ALA A 481 -0.13 -13.46 0.29
C ALA A 481 0.76 -12.33 -0.25
N THR A 482 2.06 -12.43 0.05
CA THR A 482 3.07 -11.48 -0.45
C THR A 482 4.18 -12.25 -1.15
N ARG A 483 4.56 -11.81 -2.35
CA ARG A 483 5.66 -12.39 -3.12
C ARG A 483 6.69 -11.31 -3.44
N VAL A 484 7.94 -11.61 -3.13
CA VAL A 484 9.10 -10.83 -3.57
C VAL A 484 9.81 -11.63 -4.66
N THR A 485 9.98 -11.08 -5.84
CA THR A 485 10.68 -11.71 -6.96
C THR A 485 12.05 -11.07 -7.14
N PHE A 486 13.08 -11.89 -7.26
CA PHE A 486 14.46 -11.45 -7.49
C PHE A 486 14.85 -11.63 -8.94
N SER A 487 15.64 -10.68 -9.47
CA SER A 487 16.18 -10.71 -10.83
C SER A 487 17.48 -9.90 -10.92
N GLY A 488 18.16 -9.97 -12.07
CA GLY A 488 19.38 -9.22 -12.31
C GLY A 488 20.64 -10.01 -11.98
N THR A 489 21.63 -9.37 -11.37
CA THR A 489 22.90 -9.99 -10.99
C THR A 489 23.19 -9.78 -9.51
N LEU A 490 24.06 -10.60 -8.92
CA LEU A 490 24.47 -10.45 -7.52
C LEU A 490 25.08 -9.06 -7.24
N ASP A 491 25.81 -8.48 -8.20
CA ASP A 491 26.38 -7.13 -8.06
C ASP A 491 25.32 -6.02 -8.16
N LYS A 492 24.24 -6.26 -8.94
CA LYS A 492 23.15 -5.33 -9.16
C LYS A 492 21.80 -6.07 -9.07
N PRO A 493 21.42 -6.48 -7.86
CA PRO A 493 20.18 -7.20 -7.66
C PRO A 493 18.99 -6.25 -7.84
N ALA A 494 17.99 -6.70 -8.58
CA ALA A 494 16.69 -6.07 -8.69
C ALA A 494 15.66 -6.95 -7.99
N TRP A 495 14.68 -6.32 -7.37
CA TRP A 495 13.58 -7.04 -6.74
C TRP A 495 12.27 -6.26 -6.83
N GLU A 496 11.18 -6.99 -6.92
CA GLU A 496 9.83 -6.49 -7.00
C GLU A 496 8.94 -7.17 -5.97
N VAL A 497 8.01 -6.41 -5.38
CA VAL A 497 7.03 -6.94 -4.44
C VAL A 497 5.64 -6.92 -5.06
N SER A 498 4.95 -8.03 -4.96
CA SER A 498 3.54 -8.19 -5.33
C SER A 498 2.77 -8.78 -4.15
N SER A 499 1.53 -8.36 -3.95
CA SER A 499 0.67 -8.86 -2.86
C SER A 499 -0.79 -8.63 -3.19
N ASN A 500 -1.67 -9.42 -2.58
CA ASN A 500 -3.11 -9.19 -2.61
C ASN A 500 -3.55 -8.04 -1.67
N LEU A 501 -2.64 -7.48 -0.86
CA LEU A 501 -2.90 -6.33 0.02
C LEU A 501 -3.32 -5.09 -0.76
N GLY A 502 -2.56 -4.70 -1.78
CA GLY A 502 -2.89 -3.52 -2.60
C GLY A 502 -4.26 -3.61 -3.26
N PRO A 503 -4.58 -4.70 -3.98
CA PRO A 503 -5.92 -4.94 -4.53
C PRO A 503 -7.03 -4.98 -3.47
N ALA A 504 -6.78 -5.52 -2.27
CA ALA A 504 -7.75 -5.54 -1.18
C ALA A 504 -8.05 -4.13 -0.66
N VAL A 505 -7.00 -3.36 -0.36
CA VAL A 505 -7.12 -1.95 0.05
C VAL A 505 -7.81 -1.11 -1.03
N TYR A 506 -7.43 -1.28 -2.29
CA TYR A 506 -8.05 -0.58 -3.41
C TYR A 506 -9.56 -0.80 -3.48
N ARG A 507 -9.99 -2.06 -3.43
CA ARG A 507 -11.44 -2.42 -3.44
C ARG A 507 -12.17 -1.82 -2.24
N ALA A 508 -11.57 -1.88 -1.05
CA ALA A 508 -12.15 -1.33 0.16
C ALA A 508 -12.33 0.18 0.08
N VAL A 509 -11.28 0.86 -0.36
CA VAL A 509 -11.31 2.32 -0.53
C VAL A 509 -12.35 2.71 -1.59
N GLN A 510 -12.41 2.00 -2.72
CA GLN A 510 -13.45 2.27 -3.72
C GLN A 510 -14.87 2.12 -3.17
N LEU A 511 -15.15 1.01 -2.48
CA LEU A 511 -16.48 0.78 -1.89
C LEU A 511 -16.84 1.87 -0.88
N ALA A 512 -15.91 2.22 0.00
CA ALA A 512 -16.13 3.25 1.00
C ALA A 512 -16.28 4.65 0.37
N LEU A 513 -15.52 4.94 -0.67
CA LEU A 513 -15.66 6.18 -1.43
C LEU A 513 -17.01 6.28 -2.14
N ASP A 514 -17.48 5.21 -2.77
CA ASP A 514 -18.81 5.18 -3.38
C ASP A 514 -19.90 5.46 -2.35
N HIS A 515 -19.81 4.89 -1.16
CA HIS A 515 -20.73 5.17 -0.06
C HIS A 515 -20.60 6.62 0.45
N ALA A 516 -19.39 7.10 0.67
CA ALA A 516 -19.14 8.46 1.15
C ALA A 516 -19.57 9.53 0.13
N VAL A 517 -19.31 9.30 -1.16
CA VAL A 517 -19.78 10.17 -2.24
C VAL A 517 -21.30 10.23 -2.25
N ARG A 518 -21.97 9.08 -2.23
CA ARG A 518 -23.45 9.02 -2.18
C ARG A 518 -24.01 9.73 -0.96
N ALA A 519 -23.48 9.45 0.22
CA ALA A 519 -23.90 10.09 1.47
C ALA A 519 -23.67 11.61 1.45
N LYS A 520 -22.51 12.06 0.93
CA LYS A 520 -22.22 13.50 0.79
C LYS A 520 -23.14 14.17 -0.23
N VAL A 521 -23.35 13.54 -1.38
CA VAL A 521 -24.29 14.04 -2.42
C VAL A 521 -25.70 14.11 -1.86
N GLU A 522 -26.18 13.07 -1.18
CA GLU A 522 -27.52 13.02 -0.58
C GLU A 522 -27.68 14.09 0.52
N LYS A 523 -26.68 14.24 1.39
CA LYS A 523 -26.67 15.28 2.42
C LYS A 523 -26.71 16.69 1.82
N LEU A 524 -25.84 16.97 0.85
CA LEU A 524 -25.79 18.29 0.21
C LEU A 524 -27.04 18.56 -0.64
N ALA A 525 -27.57 17.53 -1.33
CA ALA A 525 -28.82 17.63 -2.07
C ALA A 525 -30.00 17.87 -1.14
N SER A 526 -30.09 17.18 0.00
CA SER A 526 -31.16 17.40 0.98
C SER A 526 -31.09 18.78 1.63
N GLN A 527 -29.90 19.25 1.98
CA GLN A 527 -29.71 20.61 2.51
C GLN A 527 -30.12 21.67 1.48
N SER A 528 -29.63 21.54 0.24
CA SER A 528 -30.01 22.49 -0.83
C SER A 528 -31.51 22.41 -1.18
N ALA A 529 -32.11 21.22 -1.14
CA ALA A 529 -33.55 21.05 -1.34
C ALA A 529 -34.35 21.71 -0.23
N GLN A 530 -33.92 21.58 1.03
CA GLN A 530 -34.58 22.21 2.18
C GLN A 530 -34.51 23.75 2.09
N ASP A 531 -33.32 24.29 1.80
CA ASP A 531 -33.14 25.76 1.59
C ASP A 531 -33.95 26.26 0.42
N ILE A 532 -34.10 25.48 -0.66
CA ILE A 532 -34.87 25.81 -1.84
C ILE A 532 -36.36 25.65 -1.57
N ASP A 533 -36.82 24.63 -0.85
CA ASP A 533 -38.21 24.43 -0.47
C ASP A 533 -38.71 25.55 0.44
N GLU A 534 -37.92 26.04 1.38
CA GLU A 534 -38.23 27.21 2.18
C GLU A 534 -38.46 28.44 1.28
N ARG A 535 -37.53 28.71 0.36
CA ARG A 535 -37.62 29.84 -0.58
C ARG A 535 -38.74 29.69 -1.64
N LEU A 536 -38.98 28.47 -2.10
CA LEU A 536 -40.15 28.17 -2.96
C LEU A 536 -41.44 28.25 -2.17
N GLY A 537 -41.46 27.94 -0.89
CA GLY A 537 -42.56 28.16 0.03
C GLY A 537 -42.94 29.63 0.11
N ASP A 538 -41.97 30.53 0.27
CA ASP A 538 -42.16 31.98 0.22
C ASP A 538 -42.71 32.47 -1.12
N LEU A 539 -42.18 31.98 -2.24
CA LEU A 539 -42.69 32.29 -3.58
C LEU A 539 -44.10 31.76 -3.78
N ASN A 540 -44.42 30.58 -3.27
CA ASN A 540 -45.74 29.98 -3.39
C ASN A 540 -46.78 30.70 -2.52
N ALA A 541 -46.38 31.17 -1.32
CA ALA A 541 -47.22 32.02 -0.47
C ALA A 541 -47.50 33.37 -1.15
N LEU A 542 -46.51 33.99 -1.80
CA LEU A 542 -46.67 35.16 -2.66
C LEU A 542 -47.64 34.88 -3.83
N ALA A 543 -47.46 33.76 -4.56
CA ALA A 543 -48.25 33.43 -5.72
C ALA A 543 -49.73 33.13 -5.40
N THR A 544 -49.97 32.31 -4.37
CA THR A 544 -51.31 31.83 -4.03
C THR A 544 -52.07 32.73 -3.04
N GLY A 545 -51.38 33.28 -2.02
CA GLY A 545 -51.99 34.15 -1.01
C GLY A 545 -52.11 35.59 -1.50
N GLN A 546 -50.97 36.23 -1.70
CA GLN A 546 -50.95 37.67 -1.98
C GLN A 546 -51.47 38.04 -3.38
N MET A 547 -51.19 37.21 -4.42
CA MET A 547 -51.72 37.48 -5.77
C MET A 547 -53.21 37.22 -5.85
N THR A 548 -53.77 36.23 -5.14
CA THR A 548 -55.21 36.01 -5.06
C THR A 548 -55.92 37.17 -4.32
N GLU A 549 -55.31 37.66 -3.25
CA GLU A 549 -55.80 38.82 -2.52
C GLU A 549 -55.76 40.07 -3.40
N LEU A 550 -54.69 40.25 -4.16
CA LEU A 550 -54.50 41.36 -5.08
C LEU A 550 -55.51 41.33 -6.23
N LEU A 551 -55.80 40.14 -6.78
CA LEU A 551 -56.90 39.97 -7.76
C LEU A 551 -58.22 40.31 -7.16
N SER A 552 -58.54 39.95 -5.94
CA SER A 552 -59.81 40.34 -5.27
C SER A 552 -59.88 41.84 -5.03
N GLN A 553 -58.74 42.48 -4.68
CA GLN A 553 -58.66 43.96 -4.56
C GLN A 553 -58.79 44.66 -5.90
N ILE A 554 -58.48 44.06 -7.01
CA ILE A 554 -58.72 44.59 -8.37
C ILE A 554 -60.18 44.37 -8.82
N GLU A 555 -60.72 43.17 -8.54
CA GLU A 555 -62.10 42.83 -8.97
C GLU A 555 -63.17 43.64 -8.23
N ALA A 556 -63.04 43.93 -6.96
CA ALA A 556 -64.00 44.67 -6.19
C ALA A 556 -64.22 46.14 -6.74
N PRO A 557 -63.14 46.93 -6.95
CA PRO A 557 -63.26 48.25 -7.57
C PRO A 557 -63.70 48.20 -9.03
N GLN A 558 -63.26 47.21 -9.80
CA GLN A 558 -63.70 47.03 -11.18
C GLN A 558 -65.22 46.75 -11.30
N ASN A 559 -65.73 45.88 -10.40
CA ASN A 559 -67.18 45.63 -10.32
C ASN A 559 -67.98 46.89 -9.90
N LYS A 560 -67.41 47.69 -9.00
CA LYS A 560 -67.93 48.96 -8.59
C LYS A 560 -68.01 49.96 -9.80
N LEU A 561 -66.90 50.00 -10.56
CA LEU A 561 -66.84 50.82 -11.79
C LEU A 561 -67.86 50.37 -12.81
N LYS A 562 -68.04 49.08 -13.08
CA LYS A 562 -69.05 48.51 -13.96
C LYS A 562 -70.46 48.84 -13.53
N ARG A 563 -70.76 48.82 -12.23
CA ARG A 563 -72.07 49.25 -11.69
C ARG A 563 -72.30 50.74 -11.90
N LEU A 564 -71.29 51.58 -11.67
CA LEU A 564 -71.35 53.01 -11.96
C LEU A 564 -71.57 53.25 -13.44
N ALA A 565 -70.87 52.55 -14.31
CA ALA A 565 -71.10 52.65 -15.78
C ALA A 565 -72.50 52.20 -16.18
N ALA A 566 -73.03 51.11 -15.64
CA ALA A 566 -74.37 50.61 -15.90
C ALA A 566 -75.46 51.57 -15.38
N SER A 567 -75.30 52.18 -14.20
CA SER A 567 -76.28 53.17 -13.67
C SER A 567 -76.31 54.44 -14.46
N PHE A 568 -75.20 54.77 -15.14
CA PHE A 568 -75.11 56.01 -15.93
C PHE A 568 -75.48 55.81 -17.42
N LEU A 569 -75.16 54.68 -18.03
CA LEU A 569 -75.41 54.36 -19.45
C LEU A 569 -76.76 53.65 -19.65
N GLY A 570 -77.29 52.97 -18.63
CA GLY A 570 -78.57 52.26 -18.67
C GLY A 570 -79.83 53.18 -18.77
N GLY A 571 -79.68 54.53 -18.77
CA GLY A 571 -80.72 55.50 -19.04
C GLY A 571 -80.86 55.95 -20.51
N ARG A 572 -80.06 55.45 -21.42
CA ARG A 572 -80.10 55.71 -22.88
C ARG A 572 -79.93 54.40 -23.63
N ASP A 573 -81.01 54.03 -24.32
CA ASP A 573 -81.12 52.78 -25.08
C ASP A 573 -79.90 52.28 -25.84
N GLY A 574 -79.60 50.98 -25.65
CA GLY A 574 -79.09 50.03 -26.64
C GLY A 574 -77.66 50.16 -27.12
N SER A 575 -76.68 49.80 -26.32
CA SER A 575 -75.40 49.25 -26.79
C SER A 575 -74.47 48.77 -25.65
N VAL A 576 -75.01 47.97 -24.73
CA VAL A 576 -74.21 47.38 -23.65
C VAL A 576 -73.78 45.93 -23.99
N GLU A 577 -74.06 45.41 -25.16
CA GLU A 577 -73.84 44.00 -25.53
C GLU A 577 -72.50 43.72 -26.21
N GLN A 578 -71.55 44.68 -26.31
CA GLN A 578 -70.22 44.46 -26.92
C GLN A 578 -69.03 44.52 -25.95
N LEU A 579 -69.29 44.54 -24.64
CA LEU A 579 -68.16 44.54 -23.64
C LEU A 579 -68.03 43.25 -22.88
N GLY A 580 -68.19 42.15 -23.53
CA GLY A 580 -67.93 40.90 -22.78
C GLY A 580 -68.08 39.60 -23.54
N HIS A 581 -67.31 39.33 -24.56
CA HIS A 581 -67.02 37.96 -25.01
C HIS A 581 -65.83 37.93 -25.99
N GLN A 582 -64.63 38.07 -25.51
CA GLN A 582 -63.49 37.37 -26.11
C GLN A 582 -62.99 36.31 -25.09
N ARG A 583 -63.47 35.08 -25.23
CA ARG A 583 -62.90 33.91 -24.61
C ARG A 583 -61.55 33.65 -25.30
N PRO A 584 -60.43 33.55 -24.56
CA PRO A 584 -59.19 33.00 -25.12
C PRO A 584 -59.38 31.49 -25.36
N GLY A 585 -59.10 31.09 -26.61
CA GLY A 585 -59.18 29.69 -27.05
C GLY A 585 -58.32 28.74 -26.21
N LYS A 586 -58.93 27.64 -25.81
CA LYS A 586 -58.26 26.48 -25.35
C LYS A 586 -57.38 25.92 -26.47
N SER A 587 -56.05 26.05 -26.37
CA SER A 587 -55.15 25.19 -27.10
C SER A 587 -54.91 23.93 -26.28
N VAL A 588 -55.49 22.83 -26.74
CA VAL A 588 -55.16 21.48 -26.37
C VAL A 588 -53.78 21.18 -26.94
N LEU A 589 -52.82 20.87 -26.10
CA LEU A 589 -51.59 20.17 -26.49
C LEU A 589 -51.40 18.96 -25.58
N ARG A 590 -51.26 17.83 -26.26
CA ARG A 590 -50.95 16.49 -25.76
C ARG A 590 -49.58 16.42 -25.04
#